data_7f1a292ee41d8985dbac3b5d6c2be314
#
_entry.id   7f1a292ee41d8985dbac3b5d6c2be314
#
_cell.length_a   1.000
_cell.length_b   1.000
_cell.length_c   1.000
_cell.angle_alpha   90.00
_cell.angle_beta   90.00
_cell.angle_gamma   90.00
#
_symmetry.space_group_name_H-M   'P 1'
#
loop_
_entity.id
_entity.type
_entity.pdbx_description
1 polymer ?
#
loop_
_entity_poly.entity_id
_entity_poly.type
_entity_poly.pdbx_seq_one_letter_code
_entity_poly.pdbx_strand_id
1 'polypeptide(L)'
;MVVVDSFAAGVVLHELRFDWLRGVRLAVLRLDLVDPELSGNKWFKLSHHLAAAHAAQAPGLISLGGAHSNHLHALAAAGQRFGLATVGLLRGTEQDTPTVRDLQRFGMRLHWLGYGGYRARHQPQFWDAWRALYPNYHCVPEGGGGLAGASGCVTLVAQIRARLGEIGWDDYEALWLAVGTGTTLAGLVIGEAGNHPVIGALAGPPAHAVPDNVRRLLDEAGRADAGYRLVDASRGGFGRFDGELARFILQAERD
;
A
#
# COMPACT_ATOMS: atom_id res chain seq x y z
N MET A 1 0.59 20.08 8.87
CA MET A 1 0.09 20.19 7.49
C MET A 1 1.20 20.35 6.45
N VAL A 2 2.46 20.50 6.86
CA VAL A 2 3.61 20.77 5.95
C VAL A 2 4.23 19.51 5.31
N VAL A 3 3.94 18.31 5.80
CA VAL A 3 4.65 17.07 5.40
C VAL A 3 3.99 16.33 4.24
N VAL A 4 2.69 16.52 4.03
CA VAL A 4 1.92 15.72 3.04
C VAL A 4 2.03 16.27 1.61
N ASP A 5 2.18 17.58 1.46
CA ASP A 5 2.12 18.24 0.14
C ASP A 5 3.45 18.18 -0.65
N SER A 6 4.59 17.99 0.03
CA SER A 6 5.90 18.08 -0.65
C SER A 6 6.21 16.88 -1.57
N PHE A 7 5.58 15.72 -1.35
CA PHE A 7 5.82 14.51 -2.16
C PHE A 7 4.83 14.34 -3.32
N ALA A 8 3.70 15.01 -3.29
CA ALA A 8 2.74 14.98 -4.39
C ALA A 8 3.28 15.55 -5.70
N ALA A 9 4.29 16.42 -5.62
CA ALA A 9 4.93 17.04 -6.78
C ALA A 9 5.79 16.07 -7.62
N GLY A 10 6.23 14.96 -7.05
CA GLY A 10 7.13 13.99 -7.71
C GLY A 10 6.43 12.85 -8.46
N VAL A 11 5.10 12.81 -8.47
CA VAL A 11 4.37 11.75 -9.18
C VAL A 11 4.40 12.01 -10.69
N VAL A 12 4.74 11.00 -11.47
CA VAL A 12 4.82 11.07 -12.93
C VAL A 12 3.86 10.06 -13.54
N LEU A 13 3.21 10.44 -14.63
CA LEU A 13 2.38 9.57 -15.45
C LEU A 13 3.11 9.27 -16.77
N HIS A 14 3.41 7.99 -17.02
CA HIS A 14 4.08 7.55 -18.24
C HIS A 14 3.13 6.73 -19.11
N GLU A 15 2.98 7.09 -20.38
CA GLU A 15 2.32 6.22 -21.37
C GLU A 15 3.26 5.04 -21.67
N LEU A 16 2.71 3.84 -21.63
CA LEU A 16 3.40 2.61 -22.01
C LEU A 16 2.93 2.15 -23.36
N ARG A 17 3.87 1.69 -24.19
CA ARG A 17 3.60 1.16 -25.52
C ARG A 17 4.21 -0.22 -25.64
N PHE A 18 3.33 -1.21 -25.79
CA PHE A 18 3.75 -2.59 -26.01
C PHE A 18 3.15 -3.08 -27.33
N ASP A 19 3.93 -3.73 -28.17
CA ASP A 19 3.50 -4.22 -29.47
C ASP A 19 2.34 -5.21 -29.40
N TRP A 20 2.20 -5.90 -28.28
CA TRP A 20 1.12 -6.86 -28.02
C TRP A 20 -0.17 -6.21 -27.48
N LEU A 21 -0.16 -4.95 -27.05
CA LEU A 21 -1.35 -4.18 -26.66
C LEU A 21 -2.00 -3.51 -27.87
N ARG A 22 -2.78 -4.29 -28.60
CA ARG A 22 -3.48 -3.75 -29.79
C ARG A 22 -4.79 -3.07 -29.40
N GLY A 23 -4.93 -1.79 -29.80
CA GLY A 23 -6.17 -1.03 -29.59
C GLY A 23 -6.42 -0.59 -28.15
N VAL A 24 -5.45 -0.73 -27.24
CA VAL A 24 -5.52 -0.26 -25.87
C VAL A 24 -4.38 0.72 -25.61
N ARG A 25 -4.70 1.90 -25.10
CA ARG A 25 -3.71 2.83 -24.56
C ARG A 25 -3.52 2.55 -23.08
N LEU A 26 -2.29 2.47 -22.62
CA LEU A 26 -1.93 2.18 -21.24
C LEU A 26 -1.02 3.27 -20.72
N ALA A 27 -1.27 3.73 -19.51
CA ALA A 27 -0.36 4.60 -18.78
C ALA A 27 -0.14 4.08 -17.36
N VAL A 28 1.03 4.32 -16.79
CA VAL A 28 1.39 3.95 -15.43
C VAL A 28 1.69 5.19 -14.60
N LEU A 29 1.05 5.28 -13.43
CA LEU A 29 1.40 6.27 -12.43
C LEU A 29 2.61 5.78 -11.65
N ARG A 30 3.77 6.40 -11.86
CA ARG A 30 5.08 5.98 -11.34
C ARG A 30 5.27 6.39 -9.88
N LEU A 31 4.57 5.69 -8.99
CA LEU A 31 4.69 5.93 -7.55
C LEU A 31 6.04 5.48 -6.97
N ASP A 32 6.76 4.65 -7.69
CA ASP A 32 8.12 4.21 -7.38
C ASP A 32 9.15 5.33 -7.50
N LEU A 33 8.85 6.38 -8.27
CA LEU A 33 9.72 7.55 -8.46
C LEU A 33 9.48 8.66 -7.43
N VAL A 34 8.46 8.54 -6.58
CA VAL A 34 8.12 9.57 -5.58
C VAL A 34 9.26 9.77 -4.57
N ASP A 35 9.85 8.69 -4.13
CA ASP A 35 10.97 8.70 -3.17
C ASP A 35 11.69 7.35 -3.19
N PRO A 36 13.02 7.31 -3.06
CA PRO A 36 13.78 6.07 -3.12
C PRO A 36 13.51 5.10 -1.95
N GLU A 37 13.11 5.61 -0.79
CA GLU A 37 12.91 4.80 0.44
C GLU A 37 11.44 4.71 0.84
N LEU A 38 10.68 5.80 0.64
CA LEU A 38 9.23 5.90 0.92
C LEU A 38 8.40 5.70 -0.35
N SER A 39 8.77 4.75 -1.17
CA SER A 39 8.24 4.61 -2.51
C SER A 39 6.87 3.92 -2.58
N GLY A 40 6.25 4.05 -3.74
CA GLY A 40 5.01 3.38 -4.07
C GLY A 40 3.80 3.92 -3.31
N ASN A 41 2.76 3.11 -3.30
CA ASN A 41 1.50 3.46 -2.62
C ASN A 41 1.64 3.57 -1.08
N LYS A 42 2.78 3.16 -0.52
CA LYS A 42 2.97 3.17 0.95
C LYS A 42 3.13 4.56 1.51
N TRP A 43 3.75 5.48 0.77
CA TRP A 43 3.78 6.89 1.14
C TRP A 43 2.36 7.43 1.35
N PHE A 44 1.49 7.24 0.36
CA PHE A 44 0.11 7.75 0.40
C PHE A 44 -0.69 7.14 1.56
N LYS A 45 -0.55 5.84 1.80
CA LYS A 45 -1.16 5.18 2.95
C LYS A 45 -0.67 5.70 4.29
N LEU A 46 0.62 5.97 4.41
CA LEU A 46 1.23 6.43 5.67
C LEU A 46 0.94 7.90 5.97
N SER A 47 0.67 8.72 4.97
CA SER A 47 0.50 10.18 5.13
C SER A 47 -0.48 10.57 6.24
N HIS A 48 -1.67 9.97 6.27
CA HIS A 48 -2.67 10.24 7.30
C HIS A 48 -2.31 9.62 8.66
N HIS A 49 -1.64 8.48 8.67
CA HIS A 49 -1.12 7.88 9.91
C HIS A 49 -0.03 8.75 10.54
N LEU A 50 0.87 9.30 9.72
CA LEU A 50 1.91 10.23 10.18
C LEU A 50 1.31 11.53 10.72
N ALA A 51 0.32 12.08 10.01
CA ALA A 51 -0.39 13.27 10.47
C ALA A 51 -1.10 13.02 11.82
N ALA A 52 -1.77 11.87 11.97
CA ALA A 52 -2.43 11.48 13.22
C ALA A 52 -1.43 11.27 14.36
N ALA A 53 -0.30 10.60 14.09
CA ALA A 53 0.76 10.41 15.07
C ALA A 53 1.35 11.75 15.53
N HIS A 54 1.61 12.67 14.61
CA HIS A 54 2.10 14.00 14.90
C HIS A 54 1.10 14.80 15.74
N ALA A 55 -0.18 14.81 15.37
CA ALA A 55 -1.24 15.50 16.11
C ALA A 55 -1.41 14.94 17.54
N ALA A 56 -1.23 13.64 17.71
CA ALA A 56 -1.25 12.98 19.01
C ALA A 56 0.07 13.10 19.80
N GLN A 57 1.08 13.77 19.27
CA GLN A 57 2.43 13.83 19.81
C GLN A 57 2.99 12.42 20.15
N ALA A 58 2.69 11.44 19.31
CA ALA A 58 3.12 10.07 19.52
C ALA A 58 4.65 9.96 19.46
N PRO A 59 5.30 9.25 20.40
CA PRO A 59 6.76 9.08 20.39
C PRO A 59 7.22 8.16 19.26
N GLY A 60 6.32 7.41 18.63
CA GLY A 60 6.65 6.48 17.56
C GLY A 60 5.44 5.80 16.95
N LEU A 61 5.75 4.93 16.00
CA LEU A 61 4.80 4.14 15.23
C LEU A 61 5.05 2.65 15.46
N ILE A 62 3.98 1.87 15.55
CA ILE A 62 4.07 0.40 15.62
C ILE A 62 3.18 -0.22 14.56
N SER A 63 3.71 -1.17 13.81
CA SER A 63 2.95 -1.89 12.78
C SER A 63 3.43 -3.32 12.60
N LEU A 64 2.82 -4.05 11.66
CA LEU A 64 3.06 -5.46 11.45
C LEU A 64 3.22 -5.81 9.96
N GLY A 65 3.99 -6.87 9.69
CA GLY A 65 4.26 -7.33 8.33
C GLY A 65 5.14 -8.59 8.31
N GLY A 66 5.43 -9.09 7.11
CA GLY A 66 6.40 -10.18 6.93
C GLY A 66 7.82 -9.67 6.73
N ALA A 67 8.78 -10.61 6.62
CA ALA A 67 10.21 -10.32 6.40
C ALA A 67 10.53 -9.62 5.05
N HIS A 68 9.57 -9.54 4.14
CA HIS A 68 9.66 -8.84 2.85
C HIS A 68 8.61 -7.72 2.74
N SER A 69 8.20 -7.13 3.87
CA SER A 69 7.11 -6.16 3.90
C SER A 69 7.54 -4.78 3.40
N ASN A 70 7.09 -4.40 2.21
CA ASN A 70 7.25 -3.03 1.70
C ASN A 70 6.58 -1.98 2.60
N HIS A 71 5.56 -2.39 3.38
CA HIS A 71 4.92 -1.50 4.34
C HIS A 71 5.82 -1.20 5.53
N LEU A 72 6.42 -2.23 6.15
CA LEU A 72 7.36 -2.01 7.26
C LEU A 72 8.59 -1.25 6.80
N HIS A 73 9.09 -1.51 5.57
CA HIS A 73 10.19 -0.74 4.98
C HIS A 73 9.85 0.75 4.92
N ALA A 74 8.73 1.11 4.30
CA ALA A 74 8.30 2.50 4.21
C ALA A 74 8.03 3.14 5.58
N LEU A 75 7.46 2.37 6.54
CA LEU A 75 7.24 2.85 7.90
C LEU A 75 8.55 3.15 8.62
N ALA A 76 9.55 2.28 8.49
CA ALA A 76 10.87 2.46 9.10
C ALA A 76 11.59 3.67 8.52
N ALA A 77 11.59 3.82 7.18
CA ALA A 77 12.16 4.96 6.50
C ALA A 77 11.46 6.27 6.88
N ALA A 78 10.11 6.26 6.99
CA ALA A 78 9.35 7.40 7.48
C ALA A 78 9.71 7.77 8.92
N GLY A 79 9.83 6.77 9.81
CA GLY A 79 10.23 7.00 11.19
C GLY A 79 11.60 7.68 11.28
N GLN A 80 12.58 7.19 10.56
CA GLN A 80 13.92 7.80 10.51
C GLN A 80 13.86 9.24 9.98
N ARG A 81 13.12 9.48 8.90
CA ARG A 81 13.02 10.80 8.27
C ARG A 81 12.31 11.84 9.13
N PHE A 82 11.26 11.44 9.84
CA PHE A 82 10.42 12.35 10.64
C PHE A 82 10.70 12.32 12.13
N GLY A 83 11.76 11.63 12.56
CA GLY A 83 12.17 11.58 13.96
C GLY A 83 11.21 10.80 14.86
N LEU A 84 10.50 9.81 14.33
CA LEU A 84 9.59 8.94 15.07
C LEU A 84 10.23 7.57 15.29
N ALA A 85 10.24 7.07 16.52
CA ALA A 85 10.67 5.70 16.77
C ALA A 85 9.73 4.71 16.07
N THR A 86 10.27 3.60 15.57
CA THR A 86 9.46 2.59 14.88
C THR A 86 9.61 1.21 15.45
N VAL A 87 8.50 0.47 15.48
CA VAL A 87 8.42 -0.91 15.96
C VAL A 87 7.74 -1.76 14.90
N GLY A 88 8.41 -2.83 14.49
CA GLY A 88 7.90 -3.82 13.54
C GLY A 88 7.57 -5.14 14.22
N LEU A 89 6.31 -5.61 14.05
CA LEU A 89 5.84 -6.90 14.51
C LEU A 89 5.88 -7.88 13.33
N LEU A 90 6.88 -8.76 13.30
CA LEU A 90 7.17 -9.58 12.14
C LEU A 90 6.55 -10.99 12.23
N ARG A 91 6.05 -11.45 11.08
CA ARG A 91 5.50 -12.80 10.93
C ARG A 91 6.62 -13.83 10.81
N GLY A 92 6.49 -14.93 11.55
CA GLY A 92 7.39 -16.08 11.49
C GLY A 92 8.55 -15.96 12.46
N THR A 93 9.58 -16.74 12.19
CA THR A 93 10.86 -16.70 12.91
C THR A 93 11.80 -15.69 12.27
N GLU A 94 12.86 -15.36 12.99
CA GLU A 94 13.90 -14.44 12.51
C GLU A 94 14.48 -14.89 11.16
N GLN A 95 14.59 -13.94 10.24
CA GLN A 95 15.08 -14.15 8.88
C GLN A 95 16.01 -12.98 8.51
N ASP A 96 17.09 -13.30 7.84
CA ASP A 96 17.97 -12.30 7.23
C ASP A 96 17.55 -12.07 5.77
N THR A 97 16.77 -11.01 5.55
CA THR A 97 16.37 -10.58 4.20
C THR A 97 16.88 -9.16 3.93
N PRO A 98 17.01 -8.74 2.66
CA PRO A 98 17.35 -7.36 2.35
C PRO A 98 16.44 -6.36 3.06
N THR A 99 15.12 -6.62 3.06
CA THR A 99 14.15 -5.77 3.76
C THR A 99 14.42 -5.71 5.26
N VAL A 100 14.66 -6.83 5.93
CA VAL A 100 14.95 -6.86 7.37
C VAL A 100 16.22 -6.07 7.70
N ARG A 101 17.26 -6.19 6.88
CA ARG A 101 18.48 -5.38 7.03
C ARG A 101 18.20 -3.89 6.90
N ASP A 102 17.34 -3.49 5.96
CA ASP A 102 16.93 -2.09 5.83
C ASP A 102 16.10 -1.62 7.03
N LEU A 103 15.17 -2.44 7.57
CA LEU A 103 14.43 -2.09 8.79
C LEU A 103 15.39 -1.78 9.94
N GLN A 104 16.43 -2.61 10.13
CA GLN A 104 17.45 -2.42 11.14
C GLN A 104 18.30 -1.16 10.89
N ARG A 105 18.69 -0.93 9.63
CA ARG A 105 19.43 0.27 9.20
C ARG A 105 18.65 1.56 9.48
N PHE A 106 17.33 1.55 9.31
CA PHE A 106 16.45 2.66 9.67
C PHE A 106 16.13 2.77 11.17
N GLY A 107 16.71 1.89 11.99
CA GLY A 107 16.53 1.92 13.45
C GLY A 107 15.21 1.34 13.96
N MET A 108 14.50 0.56 13.14
CA MET A 108 13.25 -0.09 13.58
C MET A 108 13.54 -1.19 14.59
N ARG A 109 12.83 -1.19 15.73
CA ARG A 109 12.85 -2.29 16.69
C ARG A 109 11.97 -3.43 16.18
N LEU A 110 12.53 -4.65 16.10
CA LEU A 110 11.86 -5.81 15.53
C LEU A 110 11.42 -6.80 16.61
N HIS A 111 10.17 -7.28 16.51
CA HIS A 111 9.62 -8.38 17.30
C HIS A 111 9.09 -9.48 16.39
N TRP A 112 9.67 -10.67 16.49
CA TRP A 112 9.24 -11.85 15.75
C TRP A 112 8.15 -12.59 16.51
N LEU A 113 6.95 -12.68 15.93
CA LEU A 113 5.75 -13.19 16.61
C LEU A 113 5.51 -14.68 16.40
N GLY A 114 6.32 -15.34 15.59
CA GLY A 114 5.95 -16.65 15.06
C GLY A 114 4.70 -16.58 14.15
N TYR A 115 4.28 -17.70 13.63
CA TYR A 115 3.06 -17.76 12.80
C TYR A 115 1.78 -17.70 13.64
N GLY A 116 1.81 -18.28 14.85
CA GLY A 116 0.67 -18.26 15.77
C GLY A 116 0.38 -16.88 16.33
N GLY A 117 1.40 -16.21 16.87
CA GLY A 117 1.29 -14.86 17.41
C GLY A 117 0.88 -13.86 16.34
N TYR A 118 1.39 -14.01 15.12
CA TYR A 118 0.98 -13.13 14.01
C TYR A 118 -0.48 -13.34 13.59
N ARG A 119 -1.02 -14.58 13.66
CA ARG A 119 -2.45 -14.83 13.40
C ARG A 119 -3.36 -14.14 14.41
N ALA A 120 -2.90 -13.96 15.65
CA ALA A 120 -3.65 -13.27 16.69
C ALA A 120 -3.97 -11.80 16.36
N ARG A 121 -3.35 -11.18 15.34
CA ARG A 121 -3.60 -9.80 14.91
C ARG A 121 -5.06 -9.51 14.53
N HIS A 122 -5.84 -10.55 14.29
CA HIS A 122 -7.28 -10.43 14.00
C HIS A 122 -8.15 -10.42 15.26
N GLN A 123 -7.54 -10.65 16.44
CA GLN A 123 -8.26 -10.64 17.71
C GLN A 123 -8.35 -9.19 18.24
N PRO A 124 -9.48 -8.79 18.84
CA PRO A 124 -9.66 -7.43 19.33
C PRO A 124 -8.58 -6.98 20.31
N GLN A 125 -8.12 -7.90 21.19
CA GLN A 125 -7.13 -7.64 22.23
C GLN A 125 -5.67 -7.67 21.75
N PHE A 126 -5.42 -7.93 20.47
CA PHE A 126 -4.05 -8.05 19.94
C PHE A 126 -3.16 -6.84 20.30
N TRP A 127 -3.73 -5.66 20.17
CA TRP A 127 -2.98 -4.42 20.42
C TRP A 127 -2.78 -4.07 21.88
N ASP A 128 -3.50 -4.70 22.83
CA ASP A 128 -3.47 -4.29 24.24
C ASP A 128 -2.09 -4.51 24.86
N ALA A 129 -1.48 -5.68 24.63
CA ALA A 129 -0.13 -5.97 25.10
C ALA A 129 0.92 -5.02 24.49
N TRP A 130 0.75 -4.67 23.21
CA TRP A 130 1.66 -3.78 22.50
C TRP A 130 1.51 -2.33 22.96
N ARG A 131 0.29 -1.87 23.24
CA ARG A 131 0.04 -0.54 23.85
C ARG A 131 0.59 -0.43 25.25
N ALA A 132 0.58 -1.51 26.03
CA ALA A 132 1.21 -1.55 27.34
C ALA A 132 2.74 -1.47 27.26
N LEU A 133 3.34 -2.16 26.28
CA LEU A 133 4.81 -2.16 26.09
C LEU A 133 5.31 -0.88 25.41
N TYR A 134 4.50 -0.28 24.53
CA TYR A 134 4.81 0.94 23.77
C TYR A 134 3.70 1.98 23.99
N PRO A 135 3.64 2.58 25.20
CA PRO A 135 2.58 3.55 25.51
C PRO A 135 2.66 4.76 24.58
N ASN A 136 1.50 5.21 24.13
CA ASN A 136 1.33 6.36 23.24
C ASN A 136 1.89 6.20 21.81
N TYR A 137 2.41 5.03 21.45
CA TYR A 137 2.76 4.78 20.04
C TYR A 137 1.50 4.72 19.17
N HIS A 138 1.56 5.31 18.00
CA HIS A 138 0.47 5.21 17.04
C HIS A 138 0.49 3.84 16.36
N CYS A 139 -0.61 3.08 16.54
CA CYS A 139 -0.77 1.76 15.94
C CYS A 139 -1.22 1.89 14.48
N VAL A 140 -0.38 1.47 13.56
CA VAL A 140 -0.69 1.44 12.13
C VAL A 140 -1.11 0.00 11.74
N PRO A 141 -2.31 -0.21 11.18
CA PRO A 141 -2.74 -1.54 10.73
C PRO A 141 -1.83 -2.13 9.66
N GLU A 142 -1.86 -3.47 9.50
CA GLU A 142 -1.08 -4.20 8.49
C GLU A 142 -1.20 -3.56 7.10
N GLY A 143 -0.07 -3.36 6.45
CA GLY A 143 -0.01 -2.79 5.11
C GLY A 143 -0.35 -1.29 5.03
N GLY A 144 -0.39 -0.55 6.15
CA GLY A 144 -0.87 0.82 6.21
C GLY A 144 -2.39 0.90 6.00
N GLY A 145 -3.12 -0.05 6.60
CA GLY A 145 -4.55 -0.22 6.40
C GLY A 145 -5.42 0.79 7.13
N GLY A 146 -6.71 0.45 7.22
CA GLY A 146 -7.74 1.31 7.83
C GLY A 146 -8.19 2.46 6.93
N LEU A 147 -9.20 3.21 7.40
CA LEU A 147 -9.74 4.35 6.67
C LEU A 147 -8.68 5.44 6.46
N ALA A 148 -7.79 5.66 7.41
CA ALA A 148 -6.67 6.61 7.27
C ALA A 148 -5.79 6.28 6.06
N GLY A 149 -5.42 4.99 5.90
CA GLY A 149 -4.64 4.55 4.74
C GLY A 149 -5.39 4.66 3.41
N ALA A 150 -6.69 4.37 3.40
CA ALA A 150 -7.54 4.55 2.23
C ALA A 150 -7.66 6.03 1.85
N SER A 151 -7.92 6.90 2.83
CA SER A 151 -8.04 8.35 2.63
C SER A 151 -6.77 8.97 2.03
N GLY A 152 -5.59 8.52 2.44
CA GLY A 152 -4.34 8.96 1.82
C GLY A 152 -4.26 8.60 0.33
N CYS A 153 -4.79 7.44 -0.06
CA CYS A 153 -4.81 7.00 -1.46
C CYS A 153 -5.87 7.72 -2.33
N VAL A 154 -6.85 8.39 -1.75
CA VAL A 154 -7.84 9.19 -2.49
C VAL A 154 -7.16 10.23 -3.37
N THR A 155 -6.08 10.85 -2.88
CA THR A 155 -5.33 11.89 -3.60
C THR A 155 -4.72 11.40 -4.92
N LEU A 156 -4.51 10.09 -5.07
CA LEU A 156 -3.94 9.51 -6.29
C LEU A 156 -4.81 9.79 -7.53
N VAL A 157 -6.13 9.78 -7.38
CA VAL A 157 -7.05 10.08 -8.49
C VAL A 157 -6.87 11.52 -8.99
N ALA A 158 -6.77 12.48 -8.07
CA ALA A 158 -6.48 13.86 -8.43
C ALA A 158 -5.11 14.01 -9.11
N GLN A 159 -4.09 13.25 -8.64
CA GLN A 159 -2.76 13.24 -9.25
C GLN A 159 -2.79 12.70 -10.69
N ILE A 160 -3.57 11.65 -10.96
CA ILE A 160 -3.76 11.10 -12.31
C ILE A 160 -4.40 12.17 -13.20
N ARG A 161 -5.54 12.70 -12.79
CA ARG A 161 -6.31 13.67 -13.59
C ARG A 161 -5.51 14.92 -13.92
N ALA A 162 -4.73 15.43 -12.98
CA ALA A 162 -3.88 16.60 -13.20
C ALA A 162 -2.78 16.39 -14.24
N ARG A 163 -2.43 15.12 -14.57
CA ARG A 163 -1.31 14.78 -15.45
C ARG A 163 -1.73 14.16 -16.79
N LEU A 164 -3.01 13.94 -17.02
CA LEU A 164 -3.49 13.37 -18.29
C LEU A 164 -3.00 14.18 -19.49
N GLY A 165 -3.07 15.51 -19.39
CA GLY A 165 -2.60 16.41 -20.45
C GLY A 165 -1.10 16.28 -20.76
N GLU A 166 -0.27 15.85 -19.80
CA GLU A 166 1.17 15.65 -19.99
C GLU A 166 1.48 14.51 -20.99
N ILE A 167 0.54 13.54 -21.10
CA ILE A 167 0.63 12.41 -22.03
C ILE A 167 -0.37 12.52 -23.20
N GLY A 168 -1.00 13.68 -23.37
CA GLY A 168 -1.98 13.94 -24.44
C GLY A 168 -3.27 13.16 -24.29
N TRP A 169 -3.70 12.87 -23.06
CA TRP A 169 -4.99 12.25 -22.75
C TRP A 169 -5.94 13.27 -22.16
N ASP A 170 -7.22 13.20 -22.58
CA ASP A 170 -8.28 14.00 -21.98
C ASP A 170 -8.94 13.25 -20.82
N ASP A 171 -8.99 11.92 -20.89
CA ASP A 171 -9.63 11.04 -19.91
C ASP A 171 -9.09 9.61 -20.01
N TYR A 172 -9.58 8.71 -19.14
CA TYR A 172 -9.27 7.27 -19.12
C TYR A 172 -10.53 6.44 -18.86
N GLU A 173 -10.53 5.19 -19.31
CA GLU A 173 -11.69 4.30 -19.16
C GLU A 173 -11.75 3.58 -17.81
N ALA A 174 -10.62 3.26 -17.21
CA ALA A 174 -10.56 2.52 -15.94
C ALA A 174 -9.21 2.68 -15.26
N LEU A 175 -9.21 2.51 -13.93
CA LEU A 175 -8.00 2.36 -13.13
C LEU A 175 -7.75 0.88 -12.79
N TRP A 176 -6.53 0.43 -12.99
CA TRP A 176 -6.09 -0.92 -12.64
C TRP A 176 -4.97 -0.87 -11.59
N LEU A 177 -5.02 -1.79 -10.63
CA LEU A 177 -3.95 -1.91 -9.63
C LEU A 177 -3.81 -3.33 -9.11
N ALA A 178 -2.59 -3.69 -8.68
CA ALA A 178 -2.37 -4.90 -7.91
C ALA A 178 -2.91 -4.75 -6.48
N VAL A 179 -3.64 -5.76 -6.01
CA VAL A 179 -4.31 -5.72 -4.70
C VAL A 179 -3.74 -6.77 -3.76
N GLY A 180 -3.19 -6.29 -2.63
CA GLY A 180 -2.83 -7.11 -1.47
C GLY A 180 -3.91 -7.03 -0.39
N THR A 181 -3.95 -5.95 0.39
CA THR A 181 -4.93 -5.77 1.50
C THR A 181 -6.23 -5.09 1.07
N GLY A 182 -6.32 -4.54 -0.14
CA GLY A 182 -7.49 -3.81 -0.62
C GLY A 182 -7.55 -2.32 -0.24
N THR A 183 -6.67 -1.83 0.64
CA THR A 183 -6.74 -0.45 1.14
C THR A 183 -6.54 0.60 0.02
N THR A 184 -5.58 0.40 -0.89
CA THR A 184 -5.38 1.30 -2.04
C THR A 184 -6.57 1.26 -2.98
N LEU A 185 -7.13 0.07 -3.22
CA LEU A 185 -8.33 -0.09 -4.03
C LEU A 185 -9.48 0.75 -3.46
N ALA A 186 -9.76 0.61 -2.16
CA ALA A 186 -10.80 1.41 -1.50
C ALA A 186 -10.56 2.91 -1.66
N GLY A 187 -9.31 3.38 -1.49
CA GLY A 187 -8.97 4.78 -1.66
C GLY A 187 -9.22 5.29 -3.09
N LEU A 188 -8.85 4.51 -4.10
CA LEU A 188 -9.13 4.87 -5.51
C LEU A 188 -10.63 4.88 -5.80
N VAL A 189 -11.39 3.90 -5.30
CA VAL A 189 -12.86 3.85 -5.46
C VAL A 189 -13.52 5.08 -4.83
N ILE A 190 -13.09 5.48 -3.63
CA ILE A 190 -13.57 6.69 -2.98
C ILE A 190 -13.22 7.93 -3.82
N GLY A 191 -12.00 8.02 -4.31
CA GLY A 191 -11.50 9.15 -5.10
C GLY A 191 -12.15 9.27 -6.48
N GLU A 192 -12.46 8.15 -7.13
CA GLU A 192 -13.18 8.13 -8.40
C GLU A 192 -14.63 8.61 -8.27
N ALA A 193 -15.21 8.42 -7.10
CA ALA A 193 -16.58 8.84 -6.83
C ALA A 193 -17.63 8.29 -7.83
N GLY A 194 -17.31 7.18 -8.49
CA GLY A 194 -18.17 6.53 -9.48
C GLY A 194 -17.98 7.02 -10.93
N ASN A 195 -16.99 7.91 -11.19
CA ASN A 195 -16.74 8.41 -12.54
C ASN A 195 -16.16 7.31 -13.46
N HIS A 196 -15.22 6.51 -12.94
CA HIS A 196 -14.58 5.44 -13.71
C HIS A 196 -14.52 4.13 -12.90
N PRO A 197 -14.56 2.98 -13.57
CA PRO A 197 -14.35 1.68 -12.94
C PRO A 197 -12.95 1.57 -12.32
N VAL A 198 -12.89 1.02 -11.09
CA VAL A 198 -11.61 0.65 -10.45
C VAL A 198 -11.52 -0.86 -10.39
N ILE A 199 -10.45 -1.41 -10.95
CA ILE A 199 -10.26 -2.85 -11.13
C ILE A 199 -9.03 -3.29 -10.35
N GLY A 200 -9.23 -4.16 -9.38
CA GLY A 200 -8.18 -4.72 -8.54
C GLY A 200 -7.75 -6.11 -9.02
N ALA A 201 -6.50 -6.27 -9.41
CA ALA A 201 -5.89 -7.56 -9.70
C ALA A 201 -5.36 -8.18 -8.40
N LEU A 202 -5.99 -9.26 -7.92
CA LEU A 202 -5.60 -9.95 -6.69
C LEU A 202 -4.22 -10.60 -6.85
N ALA A 203 -3.26 -10.15 -6.05
CA ALA A 203 -1.90 -10.67 -6.04
C ALA A 203 -1.72 -11.94 -5.20
N GLY A 204 -2.71 -12.30 -4.42
CA GLY A 204 -2.74 -13.49 -3.58
C GLY A 204 -4.03 -14.30 -3.77
N PRO A 205 -4.08 -15.53 -3.23
CA PRO A 205 -5.26 -16.37 -3.36
C PRO A 205 -6.54 -15.68 -2.88
N PRO A 206 -7.71 -15.97 -3.51
CA PRO A 206 -8.99 -15.35 -3.15
C PRO A 206 -9.46 -15.57 -1.69
N ALA A 207 -8.86 -16.56 -1.01
CA ALA A 207 -9.14 -16.88 0.41
C ALA A 207 -8.73 -15.76 1.41
N HIS A 208 -8.02 -14.75 0.99
CA HIS A 208 -7.75 -13.58 1.82
C HIS A 208 -8.97 -12.65 1.82
N ALA A 209 -9.40 -12.20 3.00
CA ALA A 209 -10.58 -11.36 3.22
C ALA A 209 -10.49 -9.95 2.56
N VAL A 210 -9.97 -9.88 1.33
CA VAL A 210 -9.83 -8.61 0.59
C VAL A 210 -11.18 -7.98 0.29
N PRO A 211 -12.19 -8.72 -0.25
CA PRO A 211 -13.50 -8.14 -0.52
C PRO A 211 -14.15 -7.56 0.74
N ASP A 212 -14.06 -8.27 1.86
CA ASP A 212 -14.64 -7.84 3.12
C ASP A 212 -13.94 -6.60 3.68
N ASN A 213 -12.61 -6.54 3.56
CA ASN A 213 -11.85 -5.36 3.99
C ASN A 213 -12.17 -4.13 3.11
N VAL A 214 -12.28 -4.31 1.80
CA VAL A 214 -12.66 -3.21 0.90
C VAL A 214 -14.06 -2.73 1.21
N ARG A 215 -15.03 -3.63 1.35
CA ARG A 215 -16.42 -3.29 1.70
C ARG A 215 -16.46 -2.50 3.01
N ARG A 216 -15.82 -3.00 4.06
CA ARG A 216 -15.75 -2.31 5.35
C ARG A 216 -15.18 -0.88 5.22
N LEU A 217 -14.11 -0.69 4.44
CA LEU A 217 -13.52 0.63 4.24
C LEU A 217 -14.44 1.58 3.47
N LEU A 218 -15.19 1.06 2.49
CA LEU A 218 -16.18 1.85 1.75
C LEU A 218 -17.38 2.22 2.64
N ASP A 219 -17.83 1.28 3.48
CA ASP A 219 -18.89 1.54 4.47
C ASP A 219 -18.46 2.62 5.48
N GLU A 220 -17.25 2.50 6.04
CA GLU A 220 -16.68 3.50 6.95
C GLU A 220 -16.52 4.89 6.29
N ALA A 221 -16.30 4.93 4.97
CA ALA A 221 -16.20 6.16 4.19
C ALA A 221 -17.57 6.70 3.73
N GLY A 222 -18.68 6.05 4.07
CA GLY A 222 -20.03 6.41 3.59
C GLY A 222 -20.22 6.15 2.09
N ARG A 223 -19.49 5.20 1.52
CA ARG A 223 -19.49 4.85 0.08
C ARG A 223 -19.80 3.35 -0.12
N ALA A 224 -20.73 2.82 0.63
CA ALA A 224 -21.19 1.42 0.55
C ALA A 224 -21.70 1.01 -0.85
N ASP A 225 -22.20 1.99 -1.61
CA ASP A 225 -22.75 1.86 -2.96
C ASP A 225 -21.68 1.86 -4.07
N ALA A 226 -20.43 2.20 -3.74
CA ALA A 226 -19.39 2.36 -4.74
C ALA A 226 -18.95 1.02 -5.33
N GLY A 227 -19.05 0.90 -6.65
CA GLY A 227 -18.69 -0.30 -7.39
C GLY A 227 -17.17 -0.41 -7.64
N TYR A 228 -16.67 -1.65 -7.56
CA TYR A 228 -15.32 -2.01 -8.01
C TYR A 228 -15.34 -3.44 -8.56
N ARG A 229 -14.30 -3.82 -9.28
CA ARG A 229 -14.12 -5.20 -9.76
C ARG A 229 -12.85 -5.80 -9.17
N LEU A 230 -12.91 -7.09 -8.85
CA LEU A 230 -11.72 -7.88 -8.52
C LEU A 230 -11.54 -8.95 -9.59
N VAL A 231 -10.29 -9.11 -10.05
CA VAL A 231 -9.88 -10.18 -10.95
C VAL A 231 -8.80 -11.00 -10.27
N ASP A 232 -8.84 -12.31 -10.42
CA ASP A 232 -7.79 -13.19 -9.91
C ASP A 232 -6.57 -13.10 -10.84
N ALA A 233 -5.46 -12.60 -10.31
CA ALA A 233 -4.16 -12.55 -10.96
C ALA A 233 -3.11 -13.34 -10.18
N SER A 234 -3.55 -14.13 -9.19
CA SER A 234 -2.63 -14.92 -8.37
C SER A 234 -2.01 -16.08 -9.18
N ARG A 235 -0.74 -16.37 -8.90
CA ARG A 235 0.00 -17.48 -9.50
C ARG A 235 0.48 -18.45 -8.43
N GLY A 236 -0.48 -18.97 -7.65
CA GLY A 236 -0.22 -19.98 -6.61
C GLY A 236 0.29 -19.43 -5.28
N GLY A 237 0.29 -18.11 -5.06
CA GLY A 237 0.60 -17.47 -3.79
C GLY A 237 1.73 -16.44 -3.84
N PHE A 238 1.95 -15.75 -2.73
CA PHE A 238 3.00 -14.75 -2.62
C PHE A 238 4.40 -15.33 -2.86
N GLY A 239 5.19 -14.65 -3.69
CA GLY A 239 6.55 -15.05 -4.03
C GLY A 239 6.64 -16.27 -4.97
N ARG A 240 5.52 -16.73 -5.51
CA ARG A 240 5.48 -17.78 -6.52
C ARG A 240 5.17 -17.18 -7.89
N PHE A 241 5.84 -17.71 -8.90
CA PHE A 241 5.56 -17.41 -10.29
C PHE A 241 5.75 -18.68 -11.13
N ASP A 242 4.98 -18.78 -12.18
CA ASP A 242 5.06 -19.87 -13.14
C ASP A 242 5.82 -19.45 -14.41
N GLY A 243 6.02 -20.41 -15.33
CA GLY A 243 6.73 -20.14 -16.58
C GLY A 243 5.98 -19.17 -17.51
N GLU A 244 4.66 -19.00 -17.36
CA GLU A 244 3.88 -18.05 -18.13
C GLU A 244 4.15 -16.62 -17.67
N LEU A 245 4.11 -16.39 -16.34
CA LEU A 245 4.43 -15.10 -15.76
C LEU A 245 5.90 -14.70 -16.03
N ALA A 246 6.83 -15.66 -15.94
CA ALA A 246 8.24 -15.40 -16.27
C ALA A 246 8.40 -14.95 -17.73
N ARG A 247 7.74 -15.61 -18.68
CA ARG A 247 7.76 -15.19 -20.11
C ARG A 247 7.16 -13.81 -20.31
N PHE A 248 6.03 -13.52 -19.65
CA PHE A 248 5.40 -12.21 -19.70
C PHE A 248 6.33 -11.10 -19.20
N ILE A 249 7.00 -11.30 -18.05
CA ILE A 249 7.95 -10.33 -17.49
C ILE A 249 9.09 -10.07 -18.49
N LEU A 250 9.71 -11.14 -19.01
CA LEU A 250 10.79 -11.03 -19.98
C LEU A 250 10.36 -10.38 -21.31
N GLN A 251 9.11 -10.51 -21.70
CA GLN A 251 8.58 -9.82 -22.88
C GLN A 251 8.38 -8.33 -22.56
N ALA A 252 7.76 -8.00 -21.43
CA ALA A 252 7.50 -6.62 -21.05
C ALA A 252 8.79 -5.81 -20.75
N GLU A 253 9.90 -6.49 -20.44
CA GLU A 253 11.21 -5.84 -20.26
C GLU A 253 11.93 -5.55 -21.60
N ARG A 254 11.53 -6.21 -22.68
CA ARG A 254 12.13 -6.04 -24.03
C ARG A 254 11.46 -4.97 -24.87
N ASP A 255 10.18 -4.78 -24.66
CA ASP A 255 9.33 -3.82 -25.38
C ASP A 255 9.36 -2.44 -24.70
#